data_21a393b0d6e7a801679b7913d80b00f1
#
_entry.id   21a393b0d6e7a801679b7913d80b00f1
#
_cell.length_a   1.000
_cell.length_b   1.000
_cell.length_c   1.000
_cell.angle_alpha   90.00
_cell.angle_beta   90.00
_cell.angle_gamma   90.00
#
_symmetry.space_group_name_H-M   'P 1'
#
loop_
_entity.id
_entity.type
_entity.pdbx_description
1 polymer ?
#
loop_
_entity_poly.entity_id
_entity_poly.type
_entity_poly.pdbx_seq_one_letter_code
_entity_poly.pdbx_strand_id
1 'polypeptide(L)'
;MPKRILMRATLVALLLAVVFVPAAGAYRLEGGRWPTKTIRYYNEVPAYTWAVDTAAFAWNSSGARVQFLKSPRKSADVLVGIRWFRVAGEARLHRQNGRIVRAEVGIRSGEDRYTMALVTAHEFGHVLGLDHENSACATMNSVIVVDHPERCAAPPEGMWVCRLLRADDVRGAVSLYGGSVRPMRGAEFCSR
;
A
#
# COMPACT_ATOMS: atom_id res chain seq x y z
N MET A 1 6.55 62.09 4.70
CA MET A 1 7.04 60.97 3.93
C MET A 1 6.98 59.59 4.64
N PRO A 2 5.95 59.21 5.43
CA PRO A 2 5.91 57.86 6.01
C PRO A 2 4.97 56.87 5.33
N LYS A 3 4.17 57.25 4.33
CA LYS A 3 3.16 56.36 3.71
C LYS A 3 3.71 55.30 2.73
N ARG A 4 4.93 55.47 2.21
CA ARG A 4 5.50 54.52 1.25
C ARG A 4 6.19 53.32 1.88
N ILE A 5 6.55 53.37 3.15
CA ILE A 5 7.22 52.28 3.87
C ILE A 5 6.21 51.23 4.36
N LEU A 6 5.01 51.66 4.78
CA LEU A 6 3.96 50.71 5.20
C LEU A 6 3.43 49.84 4.05
N MET A 7 3.35 50.38 2.83
CA MET A 7 2.83 49.66 1.68
C MET A 7 3.79 48.55 1.18
N ARG A 8 5.10 48.71 1.41
CA ARG A 8 6.08 47.70 1.05
C ARG A 8 6.16 46.55 2.06
N ALA A 9 5.89 46.79 3.32
CA ALA A 9 5.86 45.77 4.37
C ALA A 9 4.64 44.85 4.22
N THR A 10 3.50 45.35 3.78
CA THR A 10 2.27 44.58 3.56
C THR A 10 2.38 43.65 2.35
N LEU A 11 3.10 44.07 1.28
CA LEU A 11 3.31 43.20 0.10
C LEU A 11 4.27 42.05 0.38
N VAL A 12 5.28 42.23 1.21
CA VAL A 12 6.24 41.16 1.58
C VAL A 12 5.59 40.13 2.50
N ALA A 13 4.67 40.54 3.38
CA ALA A 13 3.91 39.64 4.24
C ALA A 13 2.92 38.78 3.44
N LEU A 14 2.39 39.24 2.31
CA LEU A 14 1.47 38.49 1.46
C LEU A 14 2.17 37.44 0.58
N LEU A 15 3.45 37.64 0.28
CA LEU A 15 4.24 36.71 -0.56
C LEU A 15 4.82 35.51 0.20
N LEU A 16 4.81 35.54 1.53
CA LEU A 16 5.31 34.45 2.39
C LEU A 16 4.23 33.45 2.84
N ALA A 17 2.98 33.70 2.52
CA ALA A 17 1.92 32.70 2.64
C ALA A 17 1.95 31.74 1.43
N VAL A 18 3.09 31.10 1.16
CA VAL A 18 3.14 29.87 0.38
C VAL A 18 2.40 28.84 1.24
N VAL A 19 1.13 28.69 0.95
CA VAL A 19 0.27 27.67 1.49
C VAL A 19 0.95 26.32 1.17
N PHE A 20 1.58 25.73 2.16
CA PHE A 20 1.88 24.30 2.14
C PHE A 20 0.51 23.59 2.10
N VAL A 21 -0.06 23.43 0.93
CA VAL A 21 -1.15 22.49 0.73
C VAL A 21 -0.48 21.13 0.87
N PRO A 22 -0.73 20.39 1.97
CA PRO A 22 -0.27 19.00 2.01
C PRO A 22 -0.88 18.35 0.79
N ALA A 23 -0.07 17.66 -0.01
CA ALA A 23 -0.58 16.86 -1.11
C ALA A 23 -1.66 15.96 -0.51
N ALA A 24 -2.91 16.24 -0.85
CA ALA A 24 -4.02 15.43 -0.39
C ALA A 24 -3.75 14.02 -0.89
N GLY A 25 -3.51 13.08 0.05
CA GLY A 25 -3.37 11.68 -0.31
C GLY A 25 -4.69 11.23 -0.91
N ALA A 26 -4.62 10.53 -2.04
CA ALA A 26 -5.81 9.96 -2.66
C ALA A 26 -6.25 8.68 -1.95
N TYR A 27 -5.39 8.10 -1.09
CA TYR A 27 -5.66 6.84 -0.40
C TYR A 27 -6.98 6.88 0.38
N ARG A 28 -7.64 5.73 0.43
CA ARG A 28 -8.84 5.50 1.21
C ARG A 28 -8.58 4.51 2.34
N LEU A 29 -9.33 4.64 3.42
CA LEU A 29 -9.25 3.76 4.58
C LEU A 29 -10.54 2.95 4.70
N GLU A 30 -10.40 1.63 4.84
CA GLU A 30 -11.54 0.70 4.99
C GLU A 30 -12.16 0.72 6.40
N GLY A 31 -11.50 1.42 7.31
CA GLY A 31 -11.87 1.50 8.72
C GLY A 31 -11.24 0.40 9.57
N GLY A 32 -10.69 0.82 10.70
CA GLY A 32 -9.93 -0.05 11.61
C GLY A 32 -8.46 -0.16 11.25
N ARG A 33 -7.70 -0.59 12.23
CA ARG A 33 -6.26 -0.90 12.08
C ARG A 33 -5.89 -2.00 13.06
N TRP A 34 -4.74 -2.63 12.86
CA TRP A 34 -4.19 -3.57 13.84
C TRP A 34 -3.82 -2.86 15.14
N PRO A 35 -4.04 -3.50 16.30
CA PRO A 35 -3.60 -2.96 17.59
C PRO A 35 -2.07 -2.98 17.74
N THR A 36 -1.40 -3.82 16.98
CA THR A 36 0.07 -3.99 16.97
C THR A 36 0.65 -3.53 15.64
N LYS A 37 1.96 -3.28 15.63
CA LYS A 37 2.70 -2.94 14.42
C LYS A 37 3.36 -4.15 13.74
N THR A 38 3.29 -5.32 14.38
CA THR A 38 3.75 -6.58 13.81
C THR A 38 2.54 -7.46 13.54
N ILE A 39 2.37 -7.84 12.29
CA ILE A 39 1.29 -8.67 11.77
C ILE A 39 1.91 -9.98 11.32
N ARG A 40 1.54 -11.07 11.98
CA ARG A 40 2.09 -12.39 11.65
C ARG A 40 1.28 -13.01 10.52
N TYR A 41 1.96 -13.49 9.49
CA TYR A 41 1.30 -14.19 8.40
C TYR A 41 1.80 -15.62 8.23
N TYR A 42 0.94 -16.47 7.72
CA TYR A 42 1.25 -17.82 7.27
C TYR A 42 0.78 -18.02 5.85
N ASN A 43 1.67 -18.48 4.98
CA ASN A 43 1.35 -18.83 3.61
C ASN A 43 1.01 -20.33 3.52
N GLU A 44 -0.23 -20.65 3.18
CA GLU A 44 -0.75 -22.00 2.99
C GLU A 44 -0.38 -22.56 1.59
N VAL A 45 0.24 -21.75 0.71
CA VAL A 45 0.51 -22.09 -0.68
C VAL A 45 2.01 -22.07 -0.97
N PRO A 46 2.74 -23.18 -0.75
CA PRO A 46 4.18 -23.23 -0.96
C PRO A 46 4.64 -22.76 -2.35
N ALA A 47 3.86 -23.05 -3.38
CA ALA A 47 4.16 -22.65 -4.75
C ALA A 47 4.26 -21.12 -4.95
N TYR A 48 3.59 -20.33 -4.11
CA TYR A 48 3.59 -18.87 -4.18
C TYR A 48 4.43 -18.20 -3.08
N THR A 49 5.30 -18.95 -2.41
CA THR A 49 6.13 -18.42 -1.31
C THR A 49 6.89 -17.17 -1.73
N TRP A 50 7.52 -17.18 -2.91
CA TRP A 50 8.25 -16.02 -3.40
C TRP A 50 7.34 -14.78 -3.54
N ALA A 51 6.15 -14.93 -4.11
CA ALA A 51 5.21 -13.83 -4.32
C ALA A 51 4.72 -13.23 -3.01
N VAL A 52 4.33 -14.08 -2.05
CA VAL A 52 3.83 -13.66 -0.75
C VAL A 52 4.93 -13.00 0.09
N ASP A 53 6.12 -13.59 0.12
CA ASP A 53 7.27 -13.04 0.85
C ASP A 53 7.75 -11.71 0.22
N THR A 54 7.67 -11.57 -1.12
CA THR A 54 7.99 -10.33 -1.84
C THR A 54 6.98 -9.22 -1.51
N ALA A 55 5.70 -9.53 -1.48
CA ALA A 55 4.66 -8.57 -1.07
C ALA A 55 4.85 -8.10 0.39
N ALA A 56 5.13 -9.03 1.30
CA ALA A 56 5.45 -8.70 2.69
C ALA A 56 6.69 -7.80 2.79
N PHE A 57 7.75 -8.12 2.05
CA PHE A 57 8.96 -7.32 2.00
C PHE A 57 8.72 -5.91 1.46
N ALA A 58 7.86 -5.75 0.45
CA ALA A 58 7.50 -4.45 -0.09
C ALA A 58 6.91 -3.55 1.00
N TRP A 59 5.91 -4.03 1.73
CA TRP A 59 5.30 -3.29 2.83
C TRP A 59 6.28 -3.01 3.97
N ASN A 60 7.11 -3.99 4.34
CA ASN A 60 8.14 -3.83 5.39
C ASN A 60 9.19 -2.77 5.04
N SER A 61 9.47 -2.59 3.74
CA SER A 61 10.45 -1.63 3.23
C SER A 61 9.86 -0.25 2.94
N SER A 62 8.54 -0.10 2.99
CA SER A 62 7.81 1.11 2.56
C SER A 62 8.10 2.35 3.41
N GLY A 63 8.53 2.14 4.65
CA GLY A 63 8.75 3.20 5.65
C GLY A 63 7.55 3.45 6.56
N ALA A 64 6.40 2.82 6.33
CA ALA A 64 5.34 2.72 7.33
C ALA A 64 5.84 1.90 8.53
N ARG A 65 5.45 2.30 9.75
CA ARG A 65 5.85 1.58 10.97
C ARG A 65 4.97 0.37 11.22
N VAL A 66 4.89 -0.52 10.24
CA VAL A 66 4.20 -1.80 10.31
C VAL A 66 5.06 -2.87 9.65
N GLN A 67 4.99 -4.10 10.14
CA GLN A 67 5.77 -5.22 9.61
C GLN A 67 4.92 -6.46 9.48
N PHE A 68 5.02 -7.13 8.34
CA PHE A 68 4.57 -8.50 8.14
C PHE A 68 5.69 -9.47 8.52
N LEU A 69 5.42 -10.37 9.44
CA LEU A 69 6.37 -11.37 9.93
C LEU A 69 5.84 -12.77 9.66
N LYS A 70 6.62 -13.56 8.93
CA LYS A 70 6.29 -14.98 8.70
C LYS A 70 6.24 -15.74 10.02
N SER A 71 5.24 -16.58 10.20
CA SER A 71 5.04 -17.33 11.44
C SER A 71 4.43 -18.72 11.19
N PRO A 72 4.49 -19.63 12.16
CA PRO A 72 3.72 -20.86 12.12
C PRO A 72 2.20 -20.56 12.06
N ARG A 73 1.42 -21.43 11.39
CA ARG A 73 -0.02 -21.27 11.18
C ARG A 73 -0.80 -20.98 12.48
N LYS A 74 -0.44 -21.66 13.56
CA LYS A 74 -1.11 -21.54 14.88
C LYS A 74 -0.95 -20.15 15.52
N SER A 75 0.05 -19.38 15.12
CA SER A 75 0.35 -18.03 15.65
C SER A 75 0.16 -16.93 14.60
N ALA A 76 -0.39 -17.25 13.44
CA ALA A 76 -0.62 -16.30 12.37
C ALA A 76 -1.88 -15.47 12.61
N ASP A 77 -1.74 -14.17 12.43
CA ASP A 77 -2.82 -13.20 12.42
C ASP A 77 -3.52 -13.18 11.05
N VAL A 78 -2.75 -13.51 9.99
CA VAL A 78 -3.19 -13.53 8.59
C VAL A 78 -2.90 -14.90 7.98
N LEU A 79 -3.90 -15.50 7.34
CA LEU A 79 -3.74 -16.71 6.54
C LEU A 79 -3.83 -16.35 5.06
N VAL A 80 -2.82 -16.75 4.28
CA VAL A 80 -2.79 -16.56 2.82
C VAL A 80 -3.01 -17.91 2.16
N GLY A 81 -4.04 -18.05 1.35
CA GLY A 81 -4.40 -19.32 0.74
C GLY A 81 -4.99 -19.18 -0.67
N ILE A 82 -5.08 -20.29 -1.39
CA ILE A 82 -5.83 -20.34 -2.64
C ILE A 82 -7.32 -20.32 -2.33
N ARG A 83 -8.04 -19.50 -3.07
CA ARG A 83 -9.51 -19.46 -3.05
C ARG A 83 -10.03 -19.35 -4.48
N TRP A 84 -11.22 -19.88 -4.71
CA TRP A 84 -11.88 -19.81 -6.00
C TRP A 84 -12.77 -18.58 -6.06
N PHE A 85 -12.27 -17.52 -6.71
CA PHE A 85 -13.00 -16.26 -6.89
C PHE A 85 -13.09 -15.89 -8.38
N ARG A 86 -14.03 -14.99 -8.68
CA ARG A 86 -14.08 -14.31 -9.98
C ARG A 86 -13.00 -13.21 -10.09
N VAL A 87 -12.50 -12.74 -8.96
CA VAL A 87 -11.44 -11.73 -8.84
C VAL A 87 -10.09 -12.37 -8.60
N ALA A 88 -9.02 -11.63 -8.82
CA ALA A 88 -7.65 -12.13 -8.67
C ALA A 88 -7.27 -12.40 -7.20
N GLY A 89 -7.81 -11.60 -6.27
CA GLY A 89 -7.62 -11.75 -4.83
C GLY A 89 -8.79 -11.20 -4.03
N GLU A 90 -8.83 -11.52 -2.74
CA GLU A 90 -9.79 -10.99 -1.76
C GLU A 90 -9.19 -11.05 -0.36
N ALA A 91 -9.25 -9.94 0.38
CA ALA A 91 -8.93 -9.92 1.80
C ALA A 91 -10.21 -9.85 2.65
N ARG A 92 -10.35 -10.76 3.60
CA ARG A 92 -11.44 -10.75 4.59
C ARG A 92 -10.89 -10.35 5.94
N LEU A 93 -11.39 -9.24 6.48
CA LEU A 93 -10.96 -8.69 7.76
C LEU A 93 -11.96 -9.02 8.87
N HIS A 94 -11.46 -9.61 9.94
CA HIS A 94 -12.23 -9.79 11.17
C HIS A 94 -11.92 -8.64 12.13
N ARG A 95 -12.95 -7.92 12.54
CA ARG A 95 -12.82 -6.72 13.39
C ARG A 95 -13.50 -6.94 14.73
N GLN A 96 -12.88 -6.44 15.79
CA GLN A 96 -13.48 -6.34 17.14
C GLN A 96 -13.20 -4.94 17.69
N ASN A 97 -14.23 -4.26 18.15
CA ASN A 97 -14.14 -2.89 18.71
C ASN A 97 -13.38 -1.92 17.79
N GLY A 98 -13.67 -1.95 16.48
CA GLY A 98 -13.02 -1.08 15.48
C GLY A 98 -11.54 -1.41 15.18
N ARG A 99 -11.03 -2.53 15.68
CA ARG A 99 -9.66 -3.00 15.41
C ARG A 99 -9.68 -4.27 14.58
N ILE A 100 -8.72 -4.39 13.67
CA ILE A 100 -8.49 -5.63 12.93
C ILE A 100 -7.80 -6.61 13.89
N VAL A 101 -8.35 -7.82 14.02
CA VAL A 101 -7.80 -8.85 14.92
C VAL A 101 -7.36 -10.10 14.18
N ARG A 102 -7.88 -10.32 12.97
CA ARG A 102 -7.51 -11.42 12.09
C ARG A 102 -7.84 -11.05 10.64
N ALA A 103 -7.12 -11.65 9.70
CA ALA A 103 -7.43 -11.56 8.28
C ALA A 103 -7.23 -12.89 7.55
N GLU A 104 -7.93 -13.04 6.44
CA GLU A 104 -7.75 -14.13 5.49
C GLU A 104 -7.56 -13.51 4.11
N VAL A 105 -6.48 -13.89 3.43
CA VAL A 105 -6.17 -13.47 2.07
C VAL A 105 -6.35 -14.66 1.15
N GLY A 106 -7.32 -14.55 0.26
CA GLY A 106 -7.53 -15.52 -0.81
C GLY A 106 -6.89 -15.02 -2.09
N ILE A 107 -6.17 -15.91 -2.79
CA ILE A 107 -5.53 -15.61 -4.06
C ILE A 107 -6.05 -16.61 -5.08
N ARG A 108 -6.40 -16.16 -6.31
CA ARG A 108 -6.77 -17.05 -7.40
C ARG A 108 -5.51 -17.71 -7.96
N SER A 109 -5.55 -19.02 -8.17
CA SER A 109 -4.44 -19.76 -8.78
C SER A 109 -4.38 -19.54 -10.30
N GLY A 110 -3.21 -19.82 -10.89
CA GLY A 110 -3.01 -19.84 -12.34
C GLY A 110 -2.31 -18.61 -12.90
N GLU A 111 -2.07 -17.58 -12.09
CA GLU A 111 -1.31 -16.42 -12.52
C GLU A 111 0.21 -16.67 -12.38
N ASP A 112 1.01 -15.90 -13.12
CA ASP A 112 2.46 -15.91 -12.96
C ASP A 112 2.88 -15.35 -11.59
N ARG A 113 4.11 -15.67 -11.19
CA ARG A 113 4.62 -15.29 -9.86
C ARG A 113 4.61 -13.78 -9.61
N TYR A 114 4.72 -12.98 -10.66
CA TYR A 114 4.79 -11.53 -10.57
C TYR A 114 3.41 -10.92 -10.36
N THR A 115 2.45 -11.37 -11.16
CA THR A 115 1.03 -11.05 -10.96
C THR A 115 0.60 -11.44 -9.55
N MET A 116 1.01 -12.63 -9.07
CA MET A 116 0.73 -13.07 -7.71
C MET A 116 1.34 -12.16 -6.65
N ALA A 117 2.56 -11.65 -6.86
CA ALA A 117 3.17 -10.71 -5.93
C ALA A 117 2.39 -9.37 -5.88
N LEU A 118 1.95 -8.88 -7.04
CA LEU A 118 1.14 -7.66 -7.12
C LEU A 118 -0.21 -7.84 -6.43
N VAL A 119 -0.93 -8.92 -6.74
CA VAL A 119 -2.20 -9.26 -6.09
C VAL A 119 -2.02 -9.37 -4.58
N THR A 120 -0.99 -10.10 -4.12
CA THR A 120 -0.73 -10.25 -2.69
C THR A 120 -0.39 -8.92 -2.03
N ALA A 121 0.37 -8.03 -2.70
CA ALA A 121 0.68 -6.70 -2.18
C ALA A 121 -0.58 -5.84 -2.05
N HIS A 122 -1.52 -5.92 -3.00
CA HIS A 122 -2.84 -5.29 -2.95
C HIS A 122 -3.65 -5.82 -1.75
N GLU A 123 -3.79 -7.14 -1.63
CA GLU A 123 -4.54 -7.75 -0.52
C GLU A 123 -3.93 -7.44 0.85
N PHE A 124 -2.60 -7.34 0.93
CA PHE A 124 -1.93 -6.90 2.14
C PHE A 124 -2.21 -5.42 2.46
N GLY A 125 -2.48 -4.60 1.44
CA GLY A 125 -2.99 -3.24 1.64
C GLY A 125 -4.34 -3.24 2.37
N HIS A 126 -5.29 -4.09 1.95
CA HIS A 126 -6.55 -4.30 2.67
C HIS A 126 -6.31 -4.83 4.08
N VAL A 127 -5.41 -5.80 4.23
CA VAL A 127 -5.01 -6.31 5.57
C VAL A 127 -4.53 -5.16 6.47
N LEU A 128 -3.85 -4.16 5.93
CA LEU A 128 -3.44 -2.97 6.69
C LEU A 128 -4.60 -2.03 7.02
N GLY A 129 -5.76 -2.15 6.37
CA GLY A 129 -6.92 -1.28 6.54
C GLY A 129 -7.07 -0.22 5.44
N LEU A 130 -6.38 -0.39 4.30
CA LEU A 130 -6.57 0.45 3.11
C LEU A 130 -7.77 -0.05 2.31
N ASP A 131 -8.52 0.88 1.74
CA ASP A 131 -9.59 0.61 0.80
C ASP A 131 -9.13 0.88 -0.64
N HIS A 132 -9.93 0.49 -1.61
CA HIS A 132 -9.67 0.78 -3.00
C HIS A 132 -9.54 2.28 -3.27
N GLU A 133 -8.53 2.65 -4.04
CA GLU A 133 -8.28 4.01 -4.51
C GLU A 133 -8.20 4.02 -6.04
N ASN A 134 -9.15 4.72 -6.68
CA ASN A 134 -9.28 4.73 -8.13
C ASN A 134 -9.08 6.12 -8.76
N SER A 135 -8.77 7.14 -7.99
CA SER A 135 -8.53 8.50 -8.52
C SER A 135 -7.08 8.74 -8.91
N ALA A 136 -6.16 7.93 -8.41
CA ALA A 136 -4.73 8.01 -8.69
C ALA A 136 -4.15 6.64 -9.06
N CYS A 137 -2.91 6.64 -9.55
CA CYS A 137 -2.15 5.41 -9.73
C CYS A 137 -1.73 4.85 -8.38
N ALA A 138 -2.33 3.75 -8.00
CA ALA A 138 -2.12 3.06 -6.73
C ALA A 138 -2.09 1.55 -6.91
N THR A 139 -1.41 0.83 -6.03
CA THR A 139 -1.53 -0.62 -5.94
C THR A 139 -2.94 -0.99 -5.48
N MET A 140 -3.55 -0.10 -4.69
CA MET A 140 -4.93 -0.24 -4.22
C MET A 140 -5.99 0.13 -5.27
N ASN A 141 -5.66 0.26 -6.57
CA ASN A 141 -6.69 0.34 -7.60
C ASN A 141 -7.51 -0.95 -7.63
N SER A 142 -8.85 -0.82 -7.78
CA SER A 142 -9.78 -1.96 -7.79
C SER A 142 -9.66 -2.89 -9.00
N VAL A 143 -8.89 -2.46 -10.01
CA VAL A 143 -8.53 -3.23 -11.20
C VAL A 143 -7.04 -3.19 -11.41
N ILE A 144 -6.46 -4.27 -11.94
CA ILE A 144 -5.04 -4.33 -12.25
C ILE A 144 -4.69 -3.27 -13.30
N VAL A 145 -3.63 -2.52 -13.04
CA VAL A 145 -3.22 -1.32 -13.78
C VAL A 145 -2.98 -1.54 -15.28
N VAL A 146 -2.62 -2.75 -15.68
CA VAL A 146 -2.41 -3.09 -17.10
C VAL A 146 -3.64 -2.84 -17.97
N ASP A 147 -4.84 -2.89 -17.37
CA ASP A 147 -6.10 -2.67 -18.08
C ASP A 147 -6.51 -1.18 -18.14
N HIS A 148 -5.78 -0.32 -17.42
CA HIS A 148 -6.08 1.12 -17.31
C HIS A 148 -4.81 1.97 -17.40
N PRO A 149 -4.13 1.97 -18.56
CA PRO A 149 -2.86 2.69 -18.75
C PRO A 149 -3.00 4.22 -18.59
N GLU A 150 -4.21 4.76 -18.74
CA GLU A 150 -4.50 6.17 -18.52
C GLU A 150 -4.34 6.62 -17.05
N ARG A 151 -4.43 5.70 -16.08
CA ARG A 151 -4.28 6.01 -14.64
C ARG A 151 -2.85 5.88 -14.15
N CYS A 152 -2.13 4.94 -14.72
CA CYS A 152 -0.74 4.70 -14.39
C CYS A 152 0.07 4.66 -15.67
N ALA A 153 1.03 5.57 -15.84
CA ALA A 153 2.01 5.40 -16.90
C ALA A 153 2.59 3.98 -16.80
N ALA A 154 2.34 3.16 -17.81
CA ALA A 154 2.85 1.81 -17.86
C ALA A 154 4.38 1.87 -17.75
N PRO A 155 5.00 1.25 -16.75
CA PRO A 155 6.45 1.11 -16.77
C PRO A 155 6.84 0.27 -17.99
N PRO A 156 8.08 0.37 -18.46
CA PRO A 156 8.59 -0.53 -19.51
C PRO A 156 8.23 -1.97 -19.18
N GLU A 157 7.95 -2.75 -20.21
CA GLU A 157 7.56 -4.16 -20.09
C GLU A 157 8.49 -4.91 -19.12
N GLY A 158 7.91 -5.62 -18.15
CA GLY A 158 8.66 -6.30 -17.08
C GLY A 158 9.06 -5.45 -15.88
N MET A 159 8.94 -4.12 -15.94
CA MET A 159 9.38 -3.22 -14.85
C MET A 159 8.27 -2.85 -13.85
N TRP A 160 7.01 -3.00 -14.19
CA TRP A 160 5.90 -2.66 -13.31
C TRP A 160 5.83 -3.59 -12.08
N VAL A 161 6.32 -4.78 -12.20
CA VAL A 161 6.50 -5.76 -11.13
C VAL A 161 7.53 -5.30 -10.09
N CYS A 162 8.50 -4.49 -10.48
CA CYS A 162 9.51 -3.97 -9.59
C CYS A 162 8.98 -2.88 -8.65
N ARG A 163 7.75 -2.44 -8.83
CA ARG A 163 7.10 -1.39 -8.05
C ARG A 163 5.77 -1.88 -7.50
N LEU A 164 5.84 -2.82 -6.57
CA LEU A 164 4.65 -3.38 -5.95
C LEU A 164 3.81 -2.37 -5.16
N LEU A 165 4.41 -1.25 -4.73
CA LEU A 165 3.71 -0.21 -3.98
C LEU A 165 3.92 1.15 -4.64
N ARG A 166 2.90 1.99 -4.59
CA ARG A 166 2.96 3.39 -4.99
C ARG A 166 3.04 4.27 -3.75
N ALA A 167 3.49 5.50 -3.95
CA ALA A 167 3.64 6.43 -2.83
C ALA A 167 2.32 6.71 -2.09
N ASP A 168 1.20 6.62 -2.79
CA ASP A 168 -0.12 6.81 -2.20
C ASP A 168 -0.52 5.69 -1.26
N ASP A 169 -0.29 4.44 -1.64
CA ASP A 169 -0.52 3.26 -0.80
C ASP A 169 0.28 3.39 0.51
N VAL A 170 1.55 3.78 0.39
CA VAL A 170 2.43 3.97 1.54
C VAL A 170 1.98 5.13 2.42
N ARG A 171 1.49 6.26 1.85
CA ARG A 171 0.89 7.36 2.62
C ARG A 171 -0.30 6.88 3.45
N GLY A 172 -1.14 6.04 2.86
CA GLY A 172 -2.26 5.40 3.56
C GLY A 172 -1.79 4.57 4.77
N ALA A 173 -0.81 3.69 4.58
CA ALA A 173 -0.25 2.90 5.66
C ALA A 173 0.44 3.78 6.74
N VAL A 174 1.17 4.82 6.33
CA VAL A 174 1.80 5.80 7.25
C VAL A 174 0.74 6.52 8.08
N SER A 175 -0.42 6.87 7.51
CA SER A 175 -1.51 7.52 8.25
C SER A 175 -2.06 6.63 9.37
N LEU A 176 -2.07 5.32 9.18
CA LEU A 176 -2.55 4.34 10.17
C LEU A 176 -1.51 3.95 11.22
N TYR A 177 -0.25 3.80 10.82
CA TYR A 177 0.80 3.18 11.64
C TYR A 177 1.95 4.13 11.99
N GLY A 178 1.98 5.32 11.39
CA GLY A 178 3.09 6.27 11.51
C GLY A 178 4.29 5.86 10.64
N GLY A 179 5.34 6.64 10.70
CA GLY A 179 6.52 6.44 9.85
C GLY A 179 6.65 7.55 8.81
N SER A 180 7.33 7.26 7.71
CA SER A 180 7.51 8.19 6.59
C SER A 180 7.60 7.41 5.29
N VAL A 181 7.04 7.96 4.23
CA VAL A 181 7.14 7.37 2.89
C VAL A 181 8.62 7.28 2.49
N ARG A 182 9.09 6.08 2.21
CA ARG A 182 10.42 5.88 1.63
C ARG A 182 10.27 5.75 0.12
N PRO A 183 11.11 6.45 -0.66
CA PRO A 183 11.15 6.25 -2.11
C PRO A 183 11.56 4.79 -2.37
N MET A 184 10.65 3.99 -2.86
CA MET A 184 10.97 2.64 -3.32
C MET A 184 11.68 2.78 -4.67
N ARG A 185 12.98 2.48 -4.70
CA ARG A 185 13.74 2.41 -5.95
C ARG A 185 13.27 1.17 -6.71
N GLY A 186 12.68 1.38 -7.89
CA GLY A 186 12.01 0.34 -8.67
C GLY A 186 12.88 -0.85 -9.11
N ALA A 187 14.18 -0.82 -8.84
CA ALA A 187 15.11 -1.90 -9.18
C ALA A 187 15.26 -2.97 -8.09
N GLU A 188 14.79 -2.73 -6.86
CA GLU A 188 15.11 -3.61 -5.72
C GLU A 188 14.44 -4.98 -5.79
N PHE A 189 13.32 -5.10 -6.50
CA PHE A 189 12.60 -6.37 -6.66
C PHE A 189 13.00 -7.15 -7.92
N CYS A 190 13.51 -6.48 -8.95
CA CYS A 190 13.90 -7.11 -10.21
C CYS A 190 15.36 -7.53 -10.28
N SER A 191 16.18 -7.11 -9.34
CA SER A 191 17.60 -7.43 -9.28
C SER A 191 17.97 -8.61 -8.38
N ARG A 192 16.95 -9.36 -7.90
CA ARG A 192 17.15 -10.54 -7.03
C ARG A 192 16.77 -11.84 -7.70
#